data_1c5441090326df207af735cf4f5bff8b
#
_entry.id   1c5441090326df207af735cf4f5bff8b
#
_cell.length_a   1.000
_cell.length_b   1.000
_cell.length_c   1.000
_cell.angle_alpha   90.00
_cell.angle_beta   90.00
_cell.angle_gamma   90.00
#
_symmetry.space_group_name_H-M   'P 1'
#
loop_
_entity.id
_entity.type
_entity.pdbx_description
1 polymer ?
#
loop_
_entity_poly.entity_id
_entity_poly.type
_entity_poly.pdbx_seq_one_letter_code
_entity_poly.pdbx_strand_id
1 'polypeptide(L)'
;MNCAVGGRSGALLDTPRLSPASTNPRRFGSHIERLKSVGESHQPMTSLGTASAAPGEVDTGRLPIGETRDGARAGLPVCVINGDEAGKTLYIQAASDGDELNGVGVVRELVPQLDPTELSGTILVVGIVNVYGFRVAEHRNPIDDTKMNRAYPGDEHGTSSERIAAATFEAVQRADLALDLHQGSTSRMIHETRVRCGPRHHLHDECLSLAKTFDCGHVLDQKGPDGQLARAAPDEGIPTIDPELGGAVGLDPESIDTGVEGVMNVLTAYGFLDGEVTNGEQTRATGFEQYGAPAGGLVDFELDLGDSVEQGDRIFRVTDAFGRVKAETTADVDGVFWRTRRLPQVATGEYVCSVGTDVDTV
;
A
#
# COMPACT_ATOMS: atom_id res chain seq x y z
N MET A 1 4.44 -44.64 43.13
CA MET A 1 5.57 -44.67 44.09
C MET A 1 5.88 -43.24 44.47
N ASN A 2 5.64 -42.95 45.73
CA ASN A 2 5.85 -41.68 46.42
C ASN A 2 7.32 -41.28 46.58
N CYS A 3 7.57 -39.97 46.64
CA CYS A 3 8.38 -39.22 47.62
C CYS A 3 8.49 -37.77 47.08
N ALA A 4 7.88 -36.75 47.52
CA ALA A 4 7.72 -36.09 48.84
C ALA A 4 8.99 -35.36 49.34
N VAL A 5 8.84 -34.04 49.38
CA VAL A 5 9.13 -33.03 50.42
C VAL A 5 10.57 -32.58 50.66
N GLY A 6 10.75 -31.27 50.73
CA GLY A 6 11.85 -30.57 51.36
C GLY A 6 11.84 -29.06 51.17
N GLY A 7 11.01 -28.33 51.93
CA GLY A 7 11.09 -26.90 52.06
C GLY A 7 12.14 -26.47 53.08
N ARG A 8 12.67 -25.25 52.95
CA ARG A 8 13.15 -24.44 54.07
C ARG A 8 12.96 -22.94 53.80
N SER A 9 12.43 -22.35 54.82
CA SER A 9 12.12 -20.94 55.07
C SER A 9 13.31 -20.12 55.55
N GLY A 10 13.18 -18.80 55.47
CA GLY A 10 13.80 -17.79 56.34
C GLY A 10 14.83 -16.93 55.60
N ALA A 11 14.92 -15.62 55.71
CA ALA A 11 14.52 -14.71 56.75
C ALA A 11 14.48 -13.26 56.13
N LEU A 12 13.60 -12.45 56.66
CA LEU A 12 13.56 -11.00 56.59
C LEU A 12 14.78 -10.33 57.21
N LEU A 13 15.29 -9.26 56.61
CA LEU A 13 16.04 -8.24 57.32
C LEU A 13 15.58 -6.84 56.91
N ASP A 14 15.38 -6.07 57.98
CA ASP A 14 14.75 -4.78 58.11
C ASP A 14 15.54 -3.61 57.49
N THR A 15 14.72 -2.56 57.19
CA THR A 15 15.13 -1.21 56.81
C THR A 15 15.74 -0.41 57.99
N PRO A 16 16.42 0.73 57.75
CA PRO A 16 15.96 1.93 58.40
C PRO A 16 15.70 3.14 57.50
N ARG A 17 14.60 3.78 57.82
CA ARG A 17 14.21 5.15 57.38
C ARG A 17 15.12 6.18 58.01
N LEU A 18 15.44 7.24 57.27
CA LEU A 18 15.79 8.54 57.82
C LEU A 18 15.01 9.65 57.09
N SER A 19 14.32 10.46 57.83
CA SER A 19 13.57 11.64 57.48
C SER A 19 14.32 12.93 57.91
N PRO A 20 13.76 14.15 57.68
CA PRO A 20 14.40 15.14 56.81
C PRO A 20 14.95 16.35 57.62
N ALA A 21 15.77 17.17 56.96
CA ALA A 21 16.13 18.48 57.51
C ALA A 21 15.81 19.62 56.51
N SER A 22 14.98 20.51 56.96
CA SER A 22 14.62 21.78 56.35
C SER A 22 15.71 22.83 56.48
N THR A 23 15.95 23.66 55.48
CA THR A 23 16.24 25.12 55.65
C THR A 23 16.07 25.86 54.33
N ASN A 24 15.32 26.93 54.38
CA ASN A 24 15.05 27.98 53.37
C ASN A 24 15.82 29.25 53.81
N PRO A 25 15.80 30.38 53.11
CA PRO A 25 16.20 30.71 51.72
C PRO A 25 17.23 31.88 51.67
N ARG A 26 17.88 32.08 50.54
CA ARG A 26 18.42 33.40 50.20
C ARG A 26 18.22 33.71 48.70
N ARG A 27 17.50 34.81 48.42
CA ARG A 27 17.41 35.47 47.13
C ARG A 27 18.77 36.02 46.73
N PHE A 28 19.16 35.73 45.49
CA PHE A 28 20.03 36.61 44.70
C PHE A 28 19.51 36.60 43.25
N GLY A 29 19.10 37.78 42.79
CA GLY A 29 18.75 38.00 41.41
C GLY A 29 20.02 38.00 40.55
N SER A 30 19.96 37.38 39.42
CA SER A 30 20.85 37.63 38.31
C SER A 30 20.11 37.42 37.01
N HIS A 31 20.20 38.41 36.14
CA HIS A 31 19.80 38.36 34.75
C HIS A 31 20.30 37.09 34.12
N ILE A 32 19.38 36.21 33.71
CA ILE A 32 19.67 35.15 32.76
C ILE A 32 19.11 35.64 31.42
N GLU A 33 20.01 36.11 30.57
CA GLU A 33 19.75 36.20 29.14
C GLU A 33 19.24 34.83 28.66
N ARG A 34 18.01 34.81 28.16
CA ARG A 34 17.48 33.67 27.40
C ARG A 34 18.28 33.58 26.12
N LEU A 35 19.33 32.80 26.11
CA LEU A 35 19.84 32.19 24.90
C LEU A 35 18.68 31.32 24.34
N LYS A 36 18.02 31.82 23.31
CA LYS A 36 17.22 30.97 22.43
C LYS A 36 18.21 30.00 21.80
N SER A 37 18.30 28.80 22.35
CA SER A 37 18.79 27.65 21.59
C SER A 37 17.73 27.42 20.50
N VAL A 38 18.06 27.85 19.30
CA VAL A 38 17.46 27.26 18.09
C VAL A 38 17.99 25.83 18.13
N GLY A 39 17.23 24.92 18.69
CA GLY A 39 17.46 23.51 18.55
C GLY A 39 17.13 23.20 17.09
N GLU A 40 18.13 23.03 16.28
CA GLU A 40 18.02 22.32 15.01
C GLU A 40 17.47 20.93 15.39
N SER A 41 16.25 20.67 15.04
CA SER A 41 15.64 19.35 15.22
C SER A 41 16.22 18.44 14.13
N HIS A 42 17.38 17.88 14.39
CA HIS A 42 17.91 16.85 13.51
C HIS A 42 16.95 15.66 13.45
N GLN A 43 16.66 15.19 12.25
CA GLN A 43 15.92 13.95 12.00
C GLN A 43 16.64 12.80 12.75
N PRO A 44 15.97 11.94 13.51
CA PRO A 44 16.60 10.81 14.16
C PRO A 44 17.00 9.72 13.15
N MET A 45 17.94 8.86 13.53
CA MET A 45 18.20 7.62 12.80
C MET A 45 16.92 6.79 12.72
N THR A 46 16.58 6.30 11.53
CA THR A 46 15.38 5.49 11.29
C THR A 46 15.74 4.09 10.82
N SER A 47 15.02 3.08 11.32
CA SER A 47 15.28 1.68 10.98
C SER A 47 14.00 0.96 10.55
N LEU A 48 14.15 0.00 9.62
CA LEU A 48 13.11 -0.93 9.21
C LEU A 48 13.74 -2.32 9.01
N GLY A 49 13.42 -3.26 9.91
CA GLY A 49 14.08 -4.55 9.94
C GLY A 49 15.60 -4.40 10.18
N THR A 50 16.42 -4.83 9.22
CA THR A 50 17.89 -4.70 9.29
C THR A 50 18.43 -3.46 8.57
N ALA A 51 17.59 -2.71 7.86
CA ALA A 51 17.98 -1.42 7.30
C ALA A 51 17.99 -0.34 8.38
N SER A 52 18.97 0.57 8.37
CA SER A 52 19.10 1.65 9.34
C SER A 52 19.85 2.82 8.71
N ALA A 53 19.15 3.93 8.48
CA ALA A 53 19.68 5.13 7.84
C ALA A 53 19.75 6.31 8.83
N ALA A 54 20.91 6.98 8.89
CA ALA A 54 21.05 8.26 9.53
C ALA A 54 20.42 9.38 8.65
N PRO A 55 20.19 10.60 9.19
CA PRO A 55 19.74 11.73 8.37
C PRO A 55 20.62 11.95 7.13
N GLY A 56 20.01 12.19 6.00
CA GLY A 56 20.68 12.33 4.70
C GLY A 56 21.21 11.02 4.11
N GLU A 57 20.76 9.85 4.61
CA GLU A 57 21.25 8.54 4.15
C GLU A 57 20.12 7.64 3.63
N VAL A 58 20.51 6.68 2.80
CA VAL A 58 19.67 5.57 2.34
C VAL A 58 20.32 4.26 2.78
N ASP A 59 19.52 3.35 3.34
CA ASP A 59 19.99 1.99 3.63
C ASP A 59 18.95 0.94 3.22
N THR A 60 19.43 -0.24 2.84
CA THR A 60 18.60 -1.37 2.43
C THR A 60 18.86 -2.59 3.31
N GLY A 61 17.82 -3.37 3.54
CA GLY A 61 17.91 -4.51 4.41
C GLY A 61 16.81 -5.54 4.22
N ARG A 62 16.50 -6.25 5.29
CA ARG A 62 15.44 -7.25 5.32
C ARG A 62 14.57 -7.05 6.56
N LEU A 63 13.24 -7.01 6.36
CA LEU A 63 12.27 -7.11 7.44
C LEU A 63 12.01 -8.60 7.73
N PRO A 64 12.41 -9.13 8.89
CA PRO A 64 12.25 -10.56 9.21
C PRO A 64 10.76 -10.94 9.30
N ILE A 65 10.40 -12.11 8.73
CA ILE A 65 9.03 -12.64 8.73
C ILE A 65 8.95 -14.10 9.23
N GLY A 66 10.07 -14.68 9.65
CA GLY A 66 10.16 -16.06 10.12
C GLY A 66 11.21 -16.89 9.40
N GLU A 67 10.95 -18.18 9.25
CA GLU A 67 11.84 -19.15 8.60
C GLU A 67 11.11 -19.94 7.52
N THR A 68 11.85 -20.35 6.51
CA THR A 68 11.37 -21.28 5.46
C THR A 68 11.39 -22.72 5.97
N ARG A 69 10.82 -23.66 5.19
CA ARG A 69 10.71 -25.08 5.59
C ARG A 69 12.06 -25.77 5.84
N ASP A 70 13.14 -25.25 5.29
CA ASP A 70 14.52 -25.71 5.50
C ASP A 70 15.25 -25.00 6.65
N GLY A 71 14.55 -24.14 7.41
CA GLY A 71 15.09 -23.37 8.52
C GLY A 71 15.87 -22.12 8.10
N ALA A 72 15.90 -21.75 6.82
CA ALA A 72 16.54 -20.51 6.39
C ALA A 72 15.68 -19.30 6.80
N ARG A 73 16.32 -18.20 7.23
CA ARG A 73 15.64 -16.96 7.57
C ARG A 73 14.94 -16.36 6.35
N ALA A 74 13.67 -16.03 6.50
CA ALA A 74 12.88 -15.33 5.52
C ALA A 74 12.72 -13.85 5.92
N GLY A 75 12.72 -12.96 4.92
CA GLY A 75 12.53 -11.54 5.15
C GLY A 75 12.17 -10.81 3.86
N LEU A 76 11.42 -9.72 4.02
CA LEU A 76 11.01 -8.84 2.93
C LEU A 76 12.15 -7.88 2.59
N PRO A 77 12.40 -7.57 1.31
CA PRO A 77 13.35 -6.52 0.94
C PRO A 77 12.78 -5.15 1.35
N VAL A 78 13.57 -4.40 2.12
CA VAL A 78 13.20 -3.08 2.61
C VAL A 78 14.25 -2.03 2.27
N CYS A 79 13.81 -0.78 2.16
CA CYS A 79 14.67 0.38 2.04
C CYS A 79 14.16 1.47 3.01
N VAL A 80 15.08 2.18 3.64
CA VAL A 80 14.83 3.39 4.41
C VAL A 80 15.54 4.54 3.71
N ILE A 81 14.79 5.56 3.33
CA ILE A 81 15.34 6.82 2.84
C ILE A 81 15.04 7.84 3.93
N ASN A 82 16.07 8.29 4.63
CA ASN A 82 15.94 9.18 5.77
C ASN A 82 16.45 10.57 5.37
N GLY A 83 15.53 11.50 5.20
CA GLY A 83 15.84 12.87 4.80
C GLY A 83 16.74 13.60 5.79
N ASP A 84 17.45 14.63 5.33
CA ASP A 84 18.30 15.43 6.19
C ASP A 84 17.50 16.32 7.15
N GLU A 85 16.31 16.74 6.72
CA GLU A 85 15.39 17.55 7.52
C GLU A 85 14.26 16.71 8.14
N ALA A 86 13.80 17.13 9.32
CA ALA A 86 12.66 16.49 9.98
C ALA A 86 11.36 16.75 9.21
N GLY A 87 10.54 15.72 9.05
CA GLY A 87 9.28 15.79 8.30
C GLY A 87 8.36 14.62 8.61
N LYS A 88 7.43 14.37 7.71
CA LYS A 88 6.49 13.25 7.77
C LYS A 88 7.17 11.93 7.43
N THR A 89 6.48 10.84 7.70
CA THR A 89 6.86 9.51 7.25
C THR A 89 5.88 9.00 6.21
N LEU A 90 6.38 8.62 5.03
CA LEU A 90 5.63 7.92 3.99
C LEU A 90 5.99 6.43 4.00
N TYR A 91 4.97 5.58 3.99
CA TYR A 91 5.14 4.16 3.75
C TYR A 91 4.75 3.79 2.32
N ILE A 92 5.59 3.03 1.64
CA ILE A 92 5.34 2.51 0.30
C ILE A 92 5.55 1.00 0.30
N GLN A 93 4.60 0.25 -0.23
CA GLN A 93 4.79 -1.17 -0.49
C GLN A 93 4.38 -1.57 -1.91
N ALA A 94 4.94 -2.69 -2.39
CA ALA A 94 4.61 -3.27 -3.68
C ALA A 94 4.54 -4.80 -3.59
N ALA A 95 3.94 -5.42 -4.60
CA ALA A 95 3.80 -6.86 -4.73
C ALA A 95 3.19 -7.53 -3.49
N SER A 96 2.10 -6.96 -2.97
CA SER A 96 1.18 -7.64 -2.04
C SER A 96 0.58 -8.88 -2.71
N ASP A 97 0.35 -8.82 -4.00
CA ASP A 97 0.06 -9.95 -4.87
C ASP A 97 1.34 -10.29 -5.66
N GLY A 98 1.81 -11.55 -5.61
CA GLY A 98 3.19 -11.90 -5.98
C GLY A 98 3.52 -11.85 -7.48
N ASP A 99 2.52 -11.77 -8.34
CA ASP A 99 2.63 -11.63 -9.80
C ASP A 99 2.40 -10.18 -10.29
N GLU A 100 2.22 -9.22 -9.37
CA GLU A 100 2.01 -7.80 -9.65
C GLU A 100 3.34 -7.04 -9.60
N LEU A 101 3.92 -6.74 -10.76
CA LEU A 101 5.31 -6.32 -10.87
C LEU A 101 5.50 -4.82 -11.12
N ASN A 102 4.47 -4.07 -11.60
CA ASN A 102 4.64 -2.65 -11.92
C ASN A 102 5.00 -1.82 -10.69
N GLY A 103 4.39 -2.10 -9.53
CA GLY A 103 4.77 -1.45 -8.28
C GLY A 103 6.22 -1.72 -7.87
N VAL A 104 6.74 -2.93 -8.14
CA VAL A 104 8.18 -3.25 -7.93
C VAL A 104 9.04 -2.46 -8.90
N GLY A 105 8.57 -2.28 -10.15
CA GLY A 105 9.20 -1.42 -11.16
C GLY A 105 9.29 0.01 -10.69
N VAL A 106 8.19 0.57 -10.15
CA VAL A 106 8.16 1.92 -9.57
C VAL A 106 9.20 2.07 -8.46
N VAL A 107 9.22 1.17 -7.48
CA VAL A 107 10.20 1.21 -6.38
C VAL A 107 11.64 1.16 -6.91
N ARG A 108 11.90 0.30 -7.89
CA ARG A 108 13.22 0.14 -8.49
C ARG A 108 13.71 1.39 -9.21
N GLU A 109 12.80 2.14 -9.84
CA GLU A 109 13.15 3.36 -10.57
C GLU A 109 13.12 4.60 -9.69
N LEU A 110 12.23 4.67 -8.71
CA LEU A 110 12.10 5.78 -7.79
C LEU A 110 13.28 5.90 -6.82
N VAL A 111 13.65 4.80 -6.13
CA VAL A 111 14.65 4.86 -5.05
C VAL A 111 15.99 5.44 -5.48
N PRO A 112 16.56 5.12 -6.66
CA PRO A 112 17.81 5.73 -7.11
C PRO A 112 17.70 7.20 -7.53
N GLN A 113 16.48 7.73 -7.74
CA GLN A 113 16.27 9.13 -8.14
C GLN A 113 16.16 10.06 -6.94
N LEU A 114 15.93 9.54 -5.73
CA LEU A 114 15.76 10.34 -4.54
C LEU A 114 17.11 10.62 -3.87
N ASP A 115 17.44 11.91 -3.75
CA ASP A 115 18.59 12.37 -2.96
C ASP A 115 18.10 12.63 -1.51
N PRO A 116 18.54 11.83 -0.52
CA PRO A 116 18.09 12.00 0.86
C PRO A 116 18.53 13.35 1.46
N THR A 117 19.53 14.03 0.88
CA THR A 117 19.95 15.35 1.35
C THR A 117 19.03 16.50 0.91
N GLU A 118 18.17 16.24 -0.07
CA GLU A 118 17.13 17.16 -0.55
C GLU A 118 15.74 16.81 0.00
N LEU A 119 15.64 15.79 0.85
CA LEU A 119 14.38 15.23 1.33
C LEU A 119 14.10 15.63 2.79
N SER A 120 12.87 16.04 3.07
CA SER A 120 12.35 16.26 4.42
C SER A 120 11.52 15.05 4.86
N GLY A 121 11.79 14.52 6.06
CA GLY A 121 11.08 13.36 6.60
C GLY A 121 11.68 12.02 6.17
N THR A 122 10.87 10.96 6.21
CA THR A 122 11.35 9.59 5.99
C THR A 122 10.46 8.84 5.01
N ILE A 123 11.05 8.03 4.14
CA ILE A 123 10.31 7.08 3.29
C ILE A 123 10.69 5.66 3.71
N LEU A 124 9.70 4.87 4.14
CA LEU A 124 9.82 3.45 4.47
C LEU A 124 9.28 2.63 3.30
N VAL A 125 10.14 1.82 2.68
CA VAL A 125 9.75 1.04 1.50
C VAL A 125 9.84 -0.44 1.78
N VAL A 126 8.77 -1.19 1.46
CA VAL A 126 8.77 -2.65 1.35
C VAL A 126 8.61 -3.01 -0.12
N GLY A 127 9.72 -3.32 -0.79
CA GLY A 127 9.74 -3.50 -2.25
C GLY A 127 9.00 -4.73 -2.76
N ILE A 128 8.90 -5.79 -1.94
CA ILE A 128 8.15 -7.01 -2.27
C ILE A 128 7.54 -7.56 -0.98
N VAL A 129 6.22 -7.47 -0.83
CA VAL A 129 5.50 -7.97 0.35
C VAL A 129 5.31 -9.49 0.27
N ASN A 130 4.69 -9.99 -0.78
CA ASN A 130 4.48 -11.42 -0.98
C ASN A 130 5.71 -12.09 -1.62
N VAL A 131 6.81 -12.16 -0.87
CA VAL A 131 8.07 -12.77 -1.37
C VAL A 131 7.92 -14.23 -1.75
N TYR A 132 6.97 -14.95 -1.18
CA TYR A 132 6.73 -16.36 -1.51
C TYR A 132 5.98 -16.50 -2.84
N GLY A 133 4.92 -15.72 -3.06
CA GLY A 133 4.22 -15.66 -4.34
C GLY A 133 5.12 -15.12 -5.46
N PHE A 134 5.89 -14.07 -5.18
CA PHE A 134 6.84 -13.49 -6.13
C PHE A 134 7.88 -14.52 -6.65
N ARG A 135 8.41 -15.40 -5.77
CA ARG A 135 9.40 -16.43 -6.15
C ARG A 135 8.87 -17.45 -7.13
N VAL A 136 7.57 -17.68 -7.16
CA VAL A 136 6.92 -18.67 -8.03
C VAL A 136 6.02 -18.03 -9.08
N ALA A 137 6.00 -16.68 -9.14
CA ALA A 137 5.16 -15.88 -10.03
C ALA A 137 3.66 -16.21 -9.87
N GLU A 138 3.21 -16.34 -8.62
CA GLU A 138 1.83 -16.61 -8.26
C GLU A 138 1.22 -15.44 -7.48
N HIS A 139 -0.07 -15.19 -7.71
CA HIS A 139 -0.83 -14.13 -7.07
C HIS A 139 -0.90 -14.32 -5.56
N ARG A 140 -1.17 -15.54 -5.12
CA ARG A 140 -1.32 -15.91 -3.70
C ARG A 140 0.00 -16.31 -3.06
N ASN A 141 0.04 -16.26 -1.73
CA ASN A 141 1.13 -16.87 -0.97
C ASN A 141 1.02 -18.40 -1.02
N PRO A 142 1.97 -19.13 -1.66
CA PRO A 142 1.87 -20.58 -1.81
C PRO A 142 2.09 -21.37 -0.51
N ILE A 143 2.44 -20.70 0.59
CA ILE A 143 2.63 -21.35 1.91
C ILE A 143 1.28 -21.67 2.54
N ASP A 144 0.29 -20.76 2.42
CA ASP A 144 -1.02 -20.84 3.09
C ASP A 144 -2.21 -20.56 2.15
N ASP A 145 -1.95 -20.44 0.83
CA ASP A 145 -2.95 -20.13 -0.21
C ASP A 145 -3.74 -18.83 0.04
N THR A 146 -3.17 -17.89 0.78
CA THR A 146 -3.83 -16.63 1.12
C THR A 146 -3.48 -15.54 0.11
N LYS A 147 -4.49 -14.74 -0.31
CA LYS A 147 -4.25 -13.47 -0.96
C LYS A 147 -3.76 -12.48 0.11
N MET A 148 -2.52 -11.96 -0.02
CA MET A 148 -1.94 -11.07 0.98
C MET A 148 -2.82 -9.86 1.28
N ASN A 149 -3.42 -9.27 0.23
CA ASN A 149 -4.35 -8.14 0.36
C ASN A 149 -5.72 -8.56 0.90
N ARG A 150 -5.75 -9.53 1.86
CA ARG A 150 -6.87 -9.96 2.70
C ARG A 150 -6.40 -10.34 4.11
N ALA A 151 -5.12 -10.09 4.41
CA ALA A 151 -4.51 -10.52 5.66
C ALA A 151 -4.31 -9.38 6.67
N TYR A 152 -4.47 -8.10 6.26
CA TYR A 152 -4.27 -6.96 7.14
C TYR A 152 -5.37 -6.79 8.20
N PRO A 153 -5.02 -6.38 9.44
CA PRO A 153 -3.70 -5.92 9.91
C PRO A 153 -2.69 -7.04 10.20
N GLY A 154 -3.10 -8.31 10.16
CA GLY A 154 -2.25 -9.46 10.42
C GLY A 154 -2.27 -9.97 11.86
N ASP A 155 -1.51 -11.04 12.10
CA ASP A 155 -1.28 -11.67 13.41
C ASP A 155 0.15 -12.25 13.43
N GLU A 156 0.99 -11.81 14.36
CA GLU A 156 2.37 -12.28 14.52
C GLU A 156 2.47 -13.78 14.85
N HIS A 157 1.40 -14.38 15.36
CA HIS A 157 1.29 -15.81 15.68
C HIS A 157 0.47 -16.61 14.67
N GLY A 158 -0.08 -15.93 13.65
CA GLY A 158 -0.96 -16.48 12.63
C GLY A 158 -0.25 -17.27 11.52
N THR A 159 -0.93 -17.40 10.40
CA THR A 159 -0.43 -18.02 9.16
C THR A 159 0.78 -17.23 8.59
N SER A 160 1.39 -17.75 7.53
CA SER A 160 2.51 -17.07 6.85
C SER A 160 2.10 -15.68 6.37
N SER A 161 0.93 -15.55 5.77
CA SER A 161 0.41 -14.28 5.27
C SER A 161 0.06 -13.30 6.38
N GLU A 162 -0.56 -13.77 7.47
CA GLU A 162 -0.88 -12.93 8.62
C GLU A 162 0.39 -12.41 9.31
N ARG A 163 1.47 -13.22 9.40
CA ARG A 163 2.77 -12.78 9.93
C ARG A 163 3.43 -11.72 9.05
N ILE A 164 3.36 -11.87 7.73
CA ILE A 164 3.85 -10.86 6.79
C ILE A 164 3.05 -9.57 6.96
N ALA A 165 1.72 -9.66 6.99
CA ALA A 165 0.84 -8.52 7.18
C ALA A 165 1.12 -7.80 8.51
N ALA A 166 1.26 -8.52 9.63
CA ALA A 166 1.58 -7.94 10.92
C ALA A 166 2.93 -7.19 10.90
N ALA A 167 3.98 -7.80 10.33
CA ALA A 167 5.30 -7.19 10.26
C ALA A 167 5.32 -5.90 9.40
N THR A 168 4.59 -5.89 8.27
CA THR A 168 4.47 -4.70 7.43
C THR A 168 3.55 -3.66 8.06
N PHE A 169 2.48 -4.08 8.73
CA PHE A 169 1.53 -3.17 9.38
C PHE A 169 2.16 -2.41 10.55
N GLU A 170 3.09 -3.03 11.30
CA GLU A 170 3.89 -2.32 12.32
C GLU A 170 4.69 -1.15 11.69
N ALA A 171 5.20 -1.32 10.47
CA ALA A 171 5.87 -0.23 9.76
C ALA A 171 4.87 0.84 9.28
N VAL A 172 3.68 0.45 8.81
CA VAL A 172 2.59 1.36 8.42
C VAL A 172 2.15 2.24 9.59
N GLN A 173 2.01 1.67 10.80
CA GLN A 173 1.61 2.42 12.01
C GLN A 173 2.61 3.52 12.41
N ARG A 174 3.80 3.57 11.80
CA ARG A 174 4.79 4.63 12.00
C ARG A 174 4.70 5.73 10.96
N ALA A 175 3.84 5.58 9.95
CA ALA A 175 3.71 6.50 8.83
C ALA A 175 2.56 7.50 9.05
N ASP A 176 2.68 8.67 8.41
CA ASP A 176 1.62 9.67 8.31
C ASP A 176 0.68 9.41 7.12
N LEU A 177 1.16 8.66 6.11
CA LEU A 177 0.39 8.24 4.93
C LEU A 177 1.03 6.99 4.31
N ALA A 178 0.26 6.23 3.52
CA ALA A 178 0.74 5.00 2.91
C ALA A 178 0.24 4.79 1.48
N LEU A 179 1.08 4.14 0.66
CA LEU A 179 0.78 3.73 -0.72
C LEU A 179 0.97 2.21 -0.85
N ASP A 180 -0.06 1.51 -1.31
CA ASP A 180 -0.03 0.07 -1.64
C ASP A 180 -0.08 -0.10 -3.16
N LEU A 181 1.08 -0.24 -3.80
CA LEU A 181 1.20 -0.26 -5.26
C LEU A 181 0.82 -1.64 -5.82
N HIS A 182 -0.26 -1.66 -6.59
CA HIS A 182 -0.85 -2.83 -7.22
C HIS A 182 -0.86 -2.75 -8.75
N GLN A 183 -1.32 -3.81 -9.39
CA GLN A 183 -1.71 -3.87 -10.80
C GLN A 183 -2.76 -4.96 -11.01
N GLY A 184 -3.51 -4.90 -12.13
CA GLY A 184 -4.45 -5.96 -12.50
C GLY A 184 -3.74 -7.20 -13.04
N SER A 185 -3.43 -8.20 -12.20
CA SER A 185 -2.73 -9.42 -12.63
C SER A 185 -3.56 -10.33 -13.53
N THR A 186 -4.84 -10.48 -13.24
CA THR A 186 -5.80 -11.32 -13.99
C THR A 186 -6.68 -10.51 -14.95
N SER A 187 -6.50 -9.19 -14.99
CA SER A 187 -7.28 -8.23 -15.76
C SER A 187 -6.35 -7.31 -16.56
N ARG A 188 -6.87 -6.75 -17.64
CA ARG A 188 -6.37 -5.52 -18.25
C ARG A 188 -7.28 -4.40 -17.75
N MET A 189 -6.70 -3.28 -17.36
CA MET A 189 -7.46 -2.18 -16.78
C MET A 189 -6.77 -0.84 -17.05
N ILE A 190 -7.51 0.22 -16.90
CA ILE A 190 -6.96 1.58 -16.85
C ILE A 190 -6.06 1.74 -15.63
N HIS A 191 -5.22 2.77 -15.62
CA HIS A 191 -4.60 3.21 -14.38
C HIS A 191 -5.68 3.82 -13.48
N GLU A 192 -5.75 3.39 -12.24
CA GLU A 192 -6.70 3.93 -11.27
C GLU A 192 -6.08 4.00 -9.87
N THR A 193 -6.49 4.97 -9.08
CA THR A 193 -6.18 5.00 -7.65
C THR A 193 -7.44 4.64 -6.87
N ARG A 194 -7.34 3.70 -5.94
CA ARG A 194 -8.48 3.21 -5.17
C ARG A 194 -8.53 3.82 -3.78
N VAL A 195 -9.68 4.40 -3.42
CA VAL A 195 -10.04 4.82 -2.06
C VAL A 195 -10.89 3.72 -1.44
N ARG A 196 -10.34 3.00 -0.44
CA ARG A 196 -10.92 1.75 0.07
C ARG A 196 -11.56 1.83 1.45
N CYS A 197 -11.34 2.89 2.20
CA CYS A 197 -11.93 3.06 3.54
C CYS A 197 -13.46 3.19 3.50
N GLY A 198 -14.01 3.69 2.40
CA GLY A 198 -15.43 3.91 2.17
C GLY A 198 -15.92 5.30 2.57
N PRO A 199 -17.03 5.77 1.98
CA PRO A 199 -17.44 7.18 2.00
C PRO A 199 -17.95 7.70 3.36
N ARG A 200 -18.09 6.85 4.36
CA ARG A 200 -18.47 7.23 5.74
C ARG A 200 -17.32 7.14 6.72
N HIS A 201 -16.13 6.81 6.25
CA HIS A 201 -14.94 6.76 7.09
C HIS A 201 -14.45 8.19 7.38
N HIS A 202 -13.96 8.45 8.59
CA HIS A 202 -13.52 9.80 9.00
C HIS A 202 -12.30 10.32 8.22
N LEU A 203 -11.49 9.44 7.64
CA LEU A 203 -10.35 9.77 6.76
C LEU A 203 -10.68 9.62 5.26
N HIS A 204 -11.96 9.54 4.90
CA HIS A 204 -12.33 9.38 3.48
C HIS A 204 -11.82 10.55 2.62
N ASP A 205 -12.02 11.78 3.09
CA ASP A 205 -11.63 12.99 2.36
C ASP A 205 -10.10 13.09 2.22
N GLU A 206 -9.34 12.67 3.24
CA GLU A 206 -7.88 12.62 3.21
C GLU A 206 -7.38 11.53 2.24
N CYS A 207 -7.98 10.34 2.25
CA CYS A 207 -7.67 9.29 1.27
C CYS A 207 -8.02 9.72 -0.16
N LEU A 208 -9.16 10.38 -0.36
CA LEU A 208 -9.55 10.90 -1.68
C LEU A 208 -8.59 12.02 -2.13
N SER A 209 -8.19 12.92 -1.23
CA SER A 209 -7.18 13.94 -1.52
C SER A 209 -5.83 13.30 -1.90
N LEU A 210 -5.40 12.26 -1.19
CA LEU A 210 -4.18 11.53 -1.51
C LEU A 210 -4.28 10.84 -2.88
N ALA A 211 -5.43 10.24 -3.21
CA ALA A 211 -5.68 9.62 -4.52
C ALA A 211 -5.61 10.64 -5.65
N LYS A 212 -6.22 11.81 -5.47
CA LYS A 212 -6.17 12.92 -6.43
C LYS A 212 -4.75 13.47 -6.60
N THR A 213 -3.99 13.50 -5.53
CA THR A 213 -2.58 13.94 -5.56
C THR A 213 -1.70 12.95 -6.31
N PHE A 214 -1.92 11.64 -6.15
CA PHE A 214 -1.20 10.61 -6.89
C PHE A 214 -1.40 10.74 -8.41
N ASP A 215 -2.62 11.05 -8.84
CA ASP A 215 -3.01 11.38 -10.21
C ASP A 215 -2.55 10.37 -11.27
N CYS A 216 -3.26 9.25 -11.36
CA CYS A 216 -3.13 8.33 -12.49
C CYS A 216 -4.33 8.37 -13.47
N GLY A 217 -5.07 9.49 -13.50
CA GLY A 217 -6.16 9.78 -14.42
C GLY A 217 -7.54 9.29 -13.96
N HIS A 218 -7.61 8.26 -13.11
CA HIS A 218 -8.88 7.72 -12.63
C HIS A 218 -8.85 7.41 -11.13
N VAL A 219 -10.00 7.58 -10.48
CA VAL A 219 -10.21 7.25 -9.08
C VAL A 219 -11.38 6.28 -8.93
N LEU A 220 -11.14 5.14 -8.27
CA LEU A 220 -12.22 4.27 -7.81
C LEU A 220 -12.49 4.53 -6.33
N ASP A 221 -13.59 5.24 -6.05
CA ASP A 221 -14.02 5.57 -4.70
C ASP A 221 -15.09 4.57 -4.24
N GLN A 222 -14.65 3.41 -3.81
CA GLN A 222 -15.53 2.34 -3.36
C GLN A 222 -14.93 1.60 -2.17
N LYS A 223 -15.75 1.40 -1.12
CA LYS A 223 -15.33 0.61 0.04
C LYS A 223 -14.80 -0.76 -0.37
N GLY A 224 -13.55 -1.02 -0.01
CA GLY A 224 -12.88 -2.29 -0.28
C GLY A 224 -13.31 -3.42 0.67
N PRO A 225 -13.01 -4.67 0.32
CA PRO A 225 -13.16 -5.81 1.22
C PRO A 225 -12.23 -5.67 2.44
N ASP A 226 -12.61 -6.32 3.54
CA ASP A 226 -11.76 -6.37 4.73
C ASP A 226 -10.43 -7.08 4.45
N GLY A 227 -9.40 -6.69 5.19
CA GLY A 227 -8.06 -7.26 5.06
C GLY A 227 -7.18 -6.65 3.96
N GLN A 228 -7.65 -5.63 3.23
CA GLN A 228 -6.78 -4.78 2.39
C GLN A 228 -6.03 -3.78 3.25
N LEU A 229 -4.78 -3.43 2.86
CA LEU A 229 -4.02 -2.40 3.55
C LEU A 229 -4.76 -1.05 3.51
N ALA A 230 -5.19 -0.61 2.33
CA ALA A 230 -5.93 0.64 2.14
C ALA A 230 -7.34 0.62 2.80
N ARG A 231 -7.74 -0.48 3.42
CA ARG A 231 -8.93 -0.61 4.25
C ARG A 231 -8.60 -0.62 5.74
N ALA A 232 -7.51 -1.26 6.14
CA ALA A 232 -7.12 -1.44 7.53
C ALA A 232 -6.34 -0.23 8.11
N ALA A 233 -5.44 0.37 7.33
CA ALA A 233 -4.60 1.47 7.81
C ALA A 233 -5.38 2.76 8.14
N PRO A 234 -6.44 3.15 7.40
CA PRO A 234 -7.28 4.26 7.81
C PRO A 234 -7.97 4.08 9.18
N ASP A 235 -8.30 2.84 9.57
CA ASP A 235 -8.85 2.56 10.91
C ASP A 235 -7.85 2.89 12.04
N GLU A 236 -6.53 2.92 11.74
CA GLU A 236 -5.43 3.33 12.62
C GLU A 236 -5.04 4.82 12.45
N GLY A 237 -5.78 5.57 11.65
CA GLY A 237 -5.54 7.01 11.46
C GLY A 237 -4.56 7.34 10.33
N ILE A 238 -4.24 6.40 9.43
CA ILE A 238 -3.24 6.57 8.37
C ILE A 238 -3.93 6.60 7.01
N PRO A 239 -4.06 7.78 6.36
CA PRO A 239 -4.58 7.89 4.99
C PRO A 239 -3.79 6.97 4.06
N THR A 240 -4.51 6.07 3.38
CA THR A 240 -3.89 5.05 2.54
C THR A 240 -4.68 4.87 1.26
N ILE A 241 -3.97 4.76 0.16
CA ILE A 241 -4.52 4.50 -1.17
C ILE A 241 -3.88 3.25 -1.79
N ASP A 242 -4.57 2.70 -2.76
CA ASP A 242 -4.24 1.48 -3.50
C ASP A 242 -4.19 1.84 -5.00
N PRO A 243 -3.05 2.39 -5.51
CA PRO A 243 -2.86 2.63 -6.93
C PRO A 243 -2.74 1.31 -7.70
N GLU A 244 -3.60 1.14 -8.70
CA GLU A 244 -3.58 0.03 -9.65
C GLU A 244 -2.95 0.49 -10.96
N LEU A 245 -1.71 0.08 -11.16
CA LEU A 245 -0.86 0.53 -12.26
C LEU A 245 -1.04 -0.38 -13.49
N GLY A 246 -2.18 -0.24 -14.17
CA GLY A 246 -2.49 -0.93 -15.41
C GLY A 246 -2.75 -2.43 -15.25
N GLY A 247 -2.63 -3.15 -16.34
CA GLY A 247 -3.00 -4.57 -16.44
C GLY A 247 -1.81 -5.51 -16.55
N ALA A 248 -2.08 -6.64 -16.80
CA ALA A 248 -1.65 -8.02 -16.70
C ALA A 248 -0.33 -8.44 -17.36
N VAL A 249 0.68 -7.64 -17.59
CA VAL A 249 1.90 -8.11 -18.26
C VAL A 249 3.17 -7.55 -17.62
N GLY A 250 3.71 -8.25 -16.65
CA GLY A 250 5.08 -8.05 -16.19
C GLY A 250 5.39 -6.57 -15.85
N LEU A 251 6.57 -6.12 -16.21
CA LEU A 251 6.98 -4.73 -16.10
C LEU A 251 6.56 -3.96 -17.35
N ASP A 252 5.59 -3.07 -17.21
CA ASP A 252 5.12 -2.19 -18.26
C ASP A 252 5.69 -0.77 -18.05
N PRO A 253 6.50 -0.24 -19.00
CA PRO A 253 7.17 1.05 -18.83
C PRO A 253 6.21 2.21 -18.60
N GLU A 254 5.09 2.29 -19.32
CA GLU A 254 4.10 3.36 -19.18
C GLU A 254 3.47 3.35 -17.77
N SER A 255 3.10 2.16 -17.29
CA SER A 255 2.56 2.00 -15.95
C SER A 255 3.57 2.32 -14.84
N ILE A 256 4.85 2.01 -15.07
CA ILE A 256 5.93 2.35 -14.14
C ILE A 256 6.16 3.85 -14.10
N ASP A 257 6.23 4.51 -15.26
CA ASP A 257 6.38 5.96 -15.37
C ASP A 257 5.22 6.67 -14.66
N THR A 258 3.97 6.28 -14.93
CA THR A 258 2.77 6.78 -14.22
C THR A 258 2.88 6.61 -12.70
N GLY A 259 3.35 5.46 -12.24
CA GLY A 259 3.53 5.20 -10.81
C GLY A 259 4.64 6.03 -10.17
N VAL A 260 5.75 6.24 -10.86
CA VAL A 260 6.86 7.13 -10.40
C VAL A 260 6.37 8.57 -10.31
N GLU A 261 5.70 9.09 -11.34
CA GLU A 261 5.11 10.43 -11.35
C GLU A 261 4.11 10.61 -10.20
N GLY A 262 3.25 9.62 -9.98
CA GLY A 262 2.28 9.65 -8.89
C GLY A 262 2.93 9.70 -7.50
N VAL A 263 3.98 8.92 -7.26
CA VAL A 263 4.73 9.00 -5.99
C VAL A 263 5.43 10.35 -5.86
N MET A 264 6.05 10.86 -6.92
CA MET A 264 6.71 12.20 -6.90
C MET A 264 5.71 13.31 -6.60
N ASN A 265 4.50 13.27 -7.15
CA ASN A 265 3.42 14.20 -6.81
C ASN A 265 3.07 14.16 -5.32
N VAL A 266 2.96 12.95 -4.74
CA VAL A 266 2.71 12.77 -3.30
C VAL A 266 3.88 13.33 -2.47
N LEU A 267 5.13 13.03 -2.83
CA LEU A 267 6.30 13.54 -2.12
C LEU A 267 6.33 15.08 -2.11
N THR A 268 6.02 15.70 -3.24
CA THR A 268 5.99 17.17 -3.38
C THR A 268 4.81 17.77 -2.61
N ALA A 269 3.59 17.27 -2.80
CA ALA A 269 2.39 17.81 -2.17
C ALA A 269 2.40 17.71 -0.64
N TYR A 270 3.00 16.65 -0.11
CA TYR A 270 3.05 16.41 1.33
C TYR A 270 4.33 16.95 2.00
N GLY A 271 5.18 17.65 1.24
CA GLY A 271 6.33 18.40 1.75
C GLY A 271 7.55 17.53 2.06
N PHE A 272 7.72 16.40 1.36
CA PHE A 272 8.97 15.62 1.39
C PHE A 272 10.02 16.19 0.46
N LEU A 273 9.59 16.77 -0.67
CA LEU A 273 10.43 17.41 -1.67
C LEU A 273 9.89 18.78 -2.01
N ASP A 274 10.77 19.70 -2.35
CA ASP A 274 10.40 20.97 -2.96
C ASP A 274 10.01 20.75 -4.42
N GLY A 275 9.00 21.48 -4.91
CA GLY A 275 8.59 21.40 -6.32
C GLY A 275 7.16 21.86 -6.57
N GLU A 276 6.71 21.63 -7.80
CA GLU A 276 5.33 21.89 -8.21
C GLU A 276 4.63 20.55 -8.45
N VAL A 277 3.40 20.41 -7.95
CA VAL A 277 2.56 19.24 -8.17
C VAL A 277 1.87 19.37 -9.52
N THR A 278 1.93 18.33 -10.33
CA THR A 278 1.26 18.30 -11.63
C THR A 278 0.03 17.42 -11.52
N ASN A 279 -1.15 18.03 -11.27
CA ASN A 279 -2.42 17.32 -11.19
C ASN A 279 -3.34 17.76 -12.34
N GLY A 280 -4.03 16.77 -12.93
CA GLY A 280 -5.08 16.97 -13.91
C GLY A 280 -6.49 16.78 -13.34
N GLU A 281 -7.50 16.98 -14.17
CA GLU A 281 -8.86 16.50 -13.89
C GLU A 281 -8.88 14.97 -14.00
N GLN A 282 -9.46 14.30 -13.01
CA GLN A 282 -9.53 12.84 -12.96
C GLN A 282 -10.98 12.36 -13.01
N THR A 283 -11.19 11.24 -13.67
CA THR A 283 -12.49 10.58 -13.71
C THR A 283 -12.64 9.71 -12.45
N ARG A 284 -13.66 10.01 -11.62
CA ARG A 284 -14.00 9.18 -10.46
C ARG A 284 -15.24 8.32 -10.77
N ALA A 285 -15.17 7.02 -10.41
CA ALA A 285 -16.30 6.11 -10.36
C ALA A 285 -16.56 5.65 -8.94
N THR A 286 -17.83 5.53 -8.54
CA THR A 286 -18.21 5.01 -7.20
C THR A 286 -18.89 3.65 -7.25
N GLY A 287 -19.13 3.11 -8.44
CA GLY A 287 -19.74 1.81 -8.67
C GLY A 287 -19.16 1.08 -9.87
N PHE A 288 -19.56 -0.17 -10.03
CA PHE A 288 -19.26 -1.00 -11.19
C PHE A 288 -20.47 -1.80 -11.63
N GLU A 289 -20.72 -1.84 -12.95
CA GLU A 289 -21.49 -2.89 -13.57
C GLU A 289 -20.56 -3.95 -14.15
N GLN A 290 -20.85 -5.22 -13.87
CA GLN A 290 -20.02 -6.34 -14.29
C GLN A 290 -20.76 -7.20 -15.33
N TYR A 291 -20.06 -7.53 -16.40
CA TYR A 291 -20.60 -8.31 -17.50
C TYR A 291 -19.99 -9.70 -17.56
N GLY A 292 -20.84 -10.70 -17.59
CA GLY A 292 -20.49 -12.10 -17.79
C GLY A 292 -20.71 -12.56 -19.23
N ALA A 293 -20.03 -13.62 -19.65
CA ALA A 293 -20.13 -14.19 -20.99
C ALA A 293 -21.47 -14.92 -21.17
N PRO A 294 -22.35 -14.52 -22.14
CA PRO A 294 -23.60 -15.22 -22.42
C PRO A 294 -23.40 -16.64 -23.03
N ALA A 295 -22.24 -16.84 -23.64
CA ALA A 295 -21.85 -18.12 -24.26
C ALA A 295 -20.35 -18.37 -24.10
N GLY A 296 -19.93 -19.63 -24.16
CA GLY A 296 -18.50 -19.98 -24.22
C GLY A 296 -17.91 -19.71 -25.59
N GLY A 297 -16.68 -19.18 -25.66
CA GLY A 297 -15.97 -18.85 -26.89
C GLY A 297 -14.79 -17.90 -26.69
N LEU A 298 -14.54 -17.06 -27.70
CA LEU A 298 -13.54 -16.01 -27.67
C LEU A 298 -14.24 -14.66 -27.64
N VAL A 299 -13.81 -13.77 -26.77
CA VAL A 299 -14.34 -12.42 -26.62
C VAL A 299 -13.60 -11.47 -27.56
N ASP A 300 -14.35 -10.72 -28.37
CA ASP A 300 -13.87 -9.57 -29.12
C ASP A 300 -14.52 -8.32 -28.52
N PHE A 301 -13.73 -7.40 -27.99
CA PHE A 301 -14.20 -6.10 -27.47
C PHE A 301 -14.37 -5.11 -28.61
N GLU A 302 -15.37 -4.21 -28.49
CA GLU A 302 -15.61 -3.11 -29.43
C GLU A 302 -15.23 -1.74 -28.85
N LEU A 303 -14.81 -1.72 -27.58
CA LEU A 303 -14.39 -0.55 -26.83
C LEU A 303 -12.94 -0.73 -26.37
N ASP A 304 -12.21 0.37 -26.32
CA ASP A 304 -10.91 0.46 -25.67
C ASP A 304 -11.08 0.90 -24.19
N LEU A 305 -10.13 0.49 -23.34
CA LEU A 305 -10.15 0.88 -21.93
C LEU A 305 -10.08 2.40 -21.81
N GLY A 306 -10.98 2.98 -20.99
CA GLY A 306 -11.14 4.41 -20.82
C GLY A 306 -12.22 5.04 -21.71
N ASP A 307 -12.78 4.32 -22.68
CA ASP A 307 -13.88 4.82 -23.50
C ASP A 307 -15.12 5.10 -22.65
N SER A 308 -15.83 6.18 -22.99
CA SER A 308 -17.17 6.44 -22.49
C SER A 308 -18.14 5.41 -23.04
N VAL A 309 -19.04 4.95 -22.20
CA VAL A 309 -20.07 3.94 -22.52
C VAL A 309 -21.44 4.55 -22.29
N GLU A 310 -22.34 4.45 -23.29
CA GLU A 310 -23.75 4.78 -23.15
C GLU A 310 -24.60 3.50 -23.07
N GLN A 311 -25.71 3.55 -22.33
CA GLN A 311 -26.66 2.43 -22.28
C GLN A 311 -27.10 2.03 -23.68
N GLY A 312 -26.94 0.77 -24.06
CA GLY A 312 -27.21 0.22 -25.36
C GLY A 312 -26.02 0.05 -26.29
N ASP A 313 -24.87 0.63 -25.95
CA ASP A 313 -23.63 0.43 -26.71
C ASP A 313 -23.20 -1.04 -26.64
N ARG A 314 -22.71 -1.55 -27.77
CA ARG A 314 -22.15 -2.92 -27.76
C ARG A 314 -20.77 -2.93 -27.16
N ILE A 315 -20.62 -3.68 -26.07
CA ILE A 315 -19.34 -3.80 -25.33
C ILE A 315 -18.46 -4.88 -25.95
N PHE A 316 -19.03 -6.06 -26.19
CA PHE A 316 -18.29 -7.19 -26.73
C PHE A 316 -19.21 -8.19 -27.44
N ARG A 317 -18.60 -9.04 -28.25
CA ARG A 317 -19.20 -10.24 -28.79
C ARG A 317 -18.40 -11.50 -28.43
N VAL A 318 -19.06 -12.63 -28.40
CA VAL A 318 -18.44 -13.95 -28.20
C VAL A 318 -18.54 -14.71 -29.53
N THR A 319 -17.40 -15.20 -30.00
CA THR A 319 -17.28 -15.99 -31.23
C THR A 319 -16.85 -17.42 -30.96
N ASP A 320 -17.15 -18.34 -31.87
CA ASP A 320 -16.55 -19.68 -31.86
C ASP A 320 -15.11 -19.66 -32.46
N ALA A 321 -14.43 -20.79 -32.45
CA ALA A 321 -13.07 -20.91 -32.98
C ALA A 321 -12.96 -20.65 -34.52
N PHE A 322 -14.09 -20.49 -35.21
CA PHE A 322 -14.16 -20.21 -36.63
C PHE A 322 -14.67 -18.81 -36.94
N GLY A 323 -14.80 -17.95 -35.91
CA GLY A 323 -15.23 -16.55 -36.03
C GLY A 323 -16.74 -16.36 -36.17
N ARG A 324 -17.57 -17.38 -35.94
CA ARG A 324 -19.03 -17.22 -35.96
C ARG A 324 -19.50 -16.62 -34.66
N VAL A 325 -20.25 -15.51 -34.73
CA VAL A 325 -20.84 -14.85 -33.56
C VAL A 325 -21.84 -15.80 -32.89
N LYS A 326 -21.68 -16.04 -31.61
CA LYS A 326 -22.56 -16.85 -30.75
C LYS A 326 -23.46 -15.98 -29.87
N ALA A 327 -22.92 -14.84 -29.41
CA ALA A 327 -23.65 -13.89 -28.57
C ALA A 327 -23.02 -12.51 -28.69
N GLU A 328 -23.81 -11.47 -28.39
CA GLU A 328 -23.39 -10.08 -28.24
C GLU A 328 -23.87 -9.57 -26.88
N THR A 329 -23.13 -8.63 -26.29
CA THR A 329 -23.47 -7.98 -25.03
C THR A 329 -23.44 -6.48 -25.21
N THR A 330 -24.52 -5.82 -24.77
CA THR A 330 -24.66 -4.36 -24.75
C THR A 330 -24.59 -3.85 -23.32
N ALA A 331 -24.26 -2.57 -23.18
CA ALA A 331 -24.24 -1.88 -21.90
C ALA A 331 -25.65 -1.71 -21.33
N ASP A 332 -25.83 -2.01 -20.06
CA ASP A 332 -27.05 -1.77 -19.31
C ASP A 332 -27.05 -0.39 -18.62
N VAL A 333 -25.90 0.29 -18.59
CA VAL A 333 -25.64 1.53 -17.87
C VAL A 333 -24.73 2.46 -18.66
N ASP A 334 -24.78 3.76 -18.35
CA ASP A 334 -23.78 4.74 -18.77
C ASP A 334 -22.56 4.65 -17.86
N GLY A 335 -21.36 4.96 -18.38
CA GLY A 335 -20.15 4.95 -17.58
C GLY A 335 -18.85 5.01 -18.38
N VAL A 336 -17.80 4.38 -17.87
CA VAL A 336 -16.49 4.27 -18.51
C VAL A 336 -16.06 2.81 -18.58
N PHE A 337 -15.54 2.38 -19.72
CA PHE A 337 -15.06 1.02 -19.91
C PHE A 337 -13.75 0.82 -19.13
N TRP A 338 -13.84 0.18 -17.97
CA TRP A 338 -12.85 0.27 -16.90
C TRP A 338 -11.85 -0.87 -16.88
N ARG A 339 -12.33 -2.08 -17.05
CA ARG A 339 -11.52 -3.28 -16.87
C ARG A 339 -12.06 -4.44 -17.71
N THR A 340 -11.12 -5.25 -18.24
CA THR A 340 -11.44 -6.50 -18.95
C THR A 340 -10.66 -7.67 -18.36
N ARG A 341 -11.12 -8.87 -18.65
CA ARG A 341 -10.32 -10.06 -18.41
C ARG A 341 -9.05 -10.05 -19.25
N ARG A 342 -8.01 -10.70 -18.76
CA ARG A 342 -6.70 -10.77 -19.44
C ARG A 342 -6.74 -11.59 -20.72
N LEU A 343 -7.37 -12.76 -20.67
CA LEU A 343 -7.40 -13.73 -21.78
C LEU A 343 -8.78 -13.76 -22.42
N PRO A 344 -8.89 -13.84 -23.76
CA PRO A 344 -10.16 -13.70 -24.47
C PRO A 344 -11.07 -14.93 -24.38
N GLN A 345 -10.55 -16.13 -24.01
CA GLN A 345 -11.38 -17.32 -23.89
C GLN A 345 -12.27 -17.28 -22.65
N VAL A 346 -13.53 -17.66 -22.84
CA VAL A 346 -14.56 -17.65 -21.77
C VAL A 346 -15.40 -18.92 -21.82
N ALA A 347 -15.81 -19.40 -20.64
CA ALA A 347 -16.98 -20.27 -20.48
C ALA A 347 -18.24 -19.42 -20.24
N THR A 348 -19.43 -20.00 -20.46
CA THR A 348 -20.70 -19.33 -20.15
C THR A 348 -20.78 -18.94 -18.69
N GLY A 349 -21.12 -17.68 -18.40
CA GLY A 349 -21.22 -17.10 -17.06
C GLY A 349 -19.92 -16.58 -16.47
N GLU A 350 -18.76 -16.81 -17.11
CA GLU A 350 -17.50 -16.23 -16.62
C GLU A 350 -17.47 -14.71 -16.80
N TYR A 351 -16.83 -14.02 -15.86
CA TYR A 351 -16.55 -12.58 -15.92
C TYR A 351 -15.79 -12.21 -17.20
N VAL A 352 -16.23 -11.12 -17.85
CA VAL A 352 -15.63 -10.58 -19.06
C VAL A 352 -15.04 -9.19 -18.84
N CYS A 353 -15.84 -8.23 -18.38
CA CYS A 353 -15.44 -6.84 -18.22
C CYS A 353 -16.28 -6.10 -17.16
N SER A 354 -15.88 -4.89 -16.85
CA SER A 354 -16.63 -3.97 -16.00
C SER A 354 -16.67 -2.57 -16.61
N VAL A 355 -17.80 -1.91 -16.40
CA VAL A 355 -18.03 -0.48 -16.66
C VAL A 355 -18.05 0.21 -15.31
N GLY A 356 -17.24 1.25 -15.13
CA GLY A 356 -17.28 2.14 -13.96
C GLY A 356 -18.52 3.01 -14.04
N THR A 357 -19.30 3.10 -12.96
CA THR A 357 -20.61 3.80 -12.93
C THR A 357 -20.61 4.91 -11.89
N ASP A 358 -21.69 5.73 -11.92
CA ASP A 358 -21.82 6.91 -11.06
C ASP A 358 -20.55 7.79 -11.17
N VAL A 359 -20.25 8.16 -12.44
CA VAL A 359 -19.00 8.82 -12.83
C VAL A 359 -19.13 10.32 -12.67
N ASP A 360 -18.13 10.95 -12.09
CA ASP A 360 -17.94 12.41 -12.03
C ASP A 360 -16.47 12.79 -12.25
N THR A 361 -16.19 14.10 -12.32
CA THR A 361 -14.82 14.65 -12.38
C THR A 361 -14.40 15.18 -11.02
N VAL A 362 -13.19 14.85 -10.59
CA VAL A 362 -12.65 15.24 -9.28
C VAL A 362 -11.31 15.95 -9.38
#